data_7c519ebd84ee5466e865b51b0030b688
#
_entry.id   7c519ebd84ee5466e865b51b0030b688
#
_cell.length_a   1.000
_cell.length_b   1.000
_cell.length_c   1.000
_cell.angle_alpha   90.00
_cell.angle_beta   90.00
_cell.angle_gamma   90.00
#
_symmetry.space_group_name_H-M   'P 1'
#
loop_
_entity.id
_entity.type
_entity.pdbx_description
1 polymer ?
#
loop_
_entity_poly.entity_id
_entity_poly.type
_entity_poly.pdbx_seq_one_letter_code
_entity_poly.pdbx_strand_id
1 'polypeptide(L)'
;MYYIGIDLGTSAVKLLLMQGDGQIANIVSREYPIAFPHPGWSEQNPADWWDAVCAGIPELLNGFDASQVAGIGAGGQMHGLVVLDAQDKVIRPCILWNDGRTQKQVEYLNNVIGKENLSKYTANIAFAGFTAPKLLWMRDTEPENFTKISKIMLPKDYINYKLTGVHCTDYSDASGMLLLDVQHKCWSKEMLDICGVSEAKMPKLFESWEAVGTLTAEAAAKLGLPEGVKVCAGAGDNAAAAVGCGAVGNGKCNISLGTSGTVFITSSTFGVDKQNALHSFDHADGGYHLMGCILSAASCNKWWMEDILNTQDFGKEQEPITAEKLGANDVYYLPYLMGERSPHNDPAARGSFIGLRMDSTRADMTQAVLEGVAFAIKDCVEIARAQGVEIASSTLCGGGAKSPLWREIMANILGIPLALPQTEQGPGYGGAMLAAVACGEYATVQECADKLIKIKSVTEPDPALVKKYAARYELWHKLYPTLKPLYAEMEALQ
;
A
#
# COMPACT_ATOMS: atom_id res chain seq x y z
N MET A 1 -8.66 16.26 23.52
CA MET A 1 -8.16 16.77 22.23
C MET A 1 -8.57 15.85 21.11
N TYR A 2 -8.68 16.39 19.88
CA TYR A 2 -8.99 15.62 18.69
C TYR A 2 -7.85 15.71 17.67
N TYR A 3 -7.70 14.68 16.85
CA TYR A 3 -6.79 14.59 15.73
C TYR A 3 -7.55 14.17 14.47
N ILE A 4 -7.33 14.87 13.36
CA ILE A 4 -7.97 14.56 12.09
C ILE A 4 -7.01 13.71 11.25
N GLY A 5 -7.49 12.54 10.83
CA GLY A 5 -6.83 11.75 9.81
C GLY A 5 -7.51 11.94 8.46
N ILE A 6 -6.73 12.21 7.43
CA ILE A 6 -7.17 12.30 6.04
C ILE A 6 -6.66 11.06 5.31
N ASP A 7 -7.55 10.23 4.79
CA ASP A 7 -7.23 9.14 3.88
C ASP A 7 -7.61 9.55 2.46
N LEU A 8 -6.63 10.04 1.71
CA LEU A 8 -6.80 10.47 0.32
C LEU A 8 -6.71 9.27 -0.62
N GLY A 9 -7.81 8.53 -0.74
CA GLY A 9 -7.89 7.35 -1.60
C GLY A 9 -8.09 7.70 -3.08
N THR A 10 -8.20 6.68 -3.94
CA THR A 10 -8.35 6.88 -5.39
C THR A 10 -9.77 7.35 -5.76
N SER A 11 -10.82 6.85 -5.10
CA SER A 11 -12.22 7.18 -5.45
C SER A 11 -12.87 8.16 -4.49
N ALA A 12 -12.31 8.34 -3.31
CA ALA A 12 -12.88 9.17 -2.26
C ALA A 12 -11.80 9.58 -1.25
N VAL A 13 -12.01 10.70 -0.56
CA VAL A 13 -11.34 10.99 0.69
C VAL A 13 -12.18 10.47 1.86
N LYS A 14 -11.55 9.76 2.78
CA LYS A 14 -12.12 9.42 4.07
C LYS A 14 -11.48 10.29 5.14
N LEU A 15 -12.30 10.99 5.89
CA LEU A 15 -11.91 11.86 6.98
C LEU A 15 -12.31 11.20 8.30
N LEU A 16 -11.38 11.15 9.25
CA LEU A 16 -11.57 10.49 10.53
C LEU A 16 -11.21 11.43 11.66
N LEU A 17 -12.09 11.54 12.67
CA LEU A 17 -11.87 12.30 13.90
C LEU A 17 -11.52 11.32 15.02
N MET A 18 -10.29 11.39 15.50
CA MET A 18 -9.76 10.55 16.59
C MET A 18 -9.63 11.35 17.89
N GLN A 19 -10.03 10.78 19.01
CA GLN A 19 -9.71 11.30 20.34
C GLN A 19 -8.27 10.94 20.73
N GLY A 20 -7.71 11.64 21.71
CA GLY A 20 -6.34 11.39 22.19
C GLY A 20 -6.12 9.97 22.71
N ASP A 21 -7.16 9.27 23.16
CA ASP A 21 -7.13 7.89 23.62
C ASP A 21 -7.31 6.86 22.50
N GLY A 22 -7.37 7.32 21.24
CA GLY A 22 -7.51 6.47 20.05
C GLY A 22 -8.95 6.11 19.67
N GLN A 23 -9.95 6.56 20.44
CA GLN A 23 -11.36 6.35 20.06
C GLN A 23 -11.71 7.17 18.81
N ILE A 24 -12.40 6.55 17.88
CA ILE A 24 -12.91 7.21 16.68
C ILE A 24 -14.23 7.88 17.03
N ALA A 25 -14.25 9.22 17.00
CA ALA A 25 -15.42 10.01 17.32
C ALA A 25 -16.37 10.14 16.12
N ASN A 26 -15.83 10.28 14.90
CA ASN A 26 -16.63 10.42 13.67
C ASN A 26 -15.82 10.03 12.44
N ILE A 27 -16.54 9.68 11.36
CA ILE A 27 -15.97 9.39 10.04
C ILE A 27 -16.89 9.98 8.97
N VAL A 28 -16.30 10.64 7.97
CA VAL A 28 -17.01 11.18 6.81
C VAL A 28 -16.24 10.73 5.55
N SER A 29 -16.96 10.39 4.49
CA SER A 29 -16.39 10.07 3.19
C SER A 29 -16.97 10.98 2.11
N ARG A 30 -16.10 11.42 1.17
CA ARG A 30 -16.49 12.26 0.04
C ARG A 30 -15.85 11.70 -1.23
N GLU A 31 -16.68 11.35 -2.19
CA GLU A 31 -16.27 10.86 -3.50
C GLU A 31 -15.84 12.03 -4.40
N TYR A 32 -14.97 11.71 -5.36
CA TYR A 32 -14.57 12.60 -6.44
C TYR A 32 -14.35 11.81 -7.74
N PRO A 33 -14.46 12.47 -8.91
CA PRO A 33 -14.39 11.79 -10.19
C PRO A 33 -12.98 11.28 -10.50
N ILE A 34 -12.92 10.21 -11.29
CA ILE A 34 -11.71 9.75 -11.97
C ILE A 34 -11.95 9.90 -13.46
N ALA A 35 -11.02 10.51 -14.18
CA ALA A 35 -11.07 10.64 -15.62
C ALA A 35 -10.23 9.55 -16.30
N PHE A 36 -10.78 8.98 -17.36
CA PHE A 36 -10.12 8.00 -18.23
C PHE A 36 -10.04 8.54 -19.66
N PRO A 37 -9.18 9.56 -19.94
CA PRO A 37 -9.18 10.26 -21.22
C PRO A 37 -8.79 9.39 -22.42
N HIS A 38 -8.06 8.31 -22.19
CA HIS A 38 -7.69 7.30 -23.18
C HIS A 38 -7.70 5.90 -22.54
N PRO A 39 -7.78 4.82 -23.32
CA PRO A 39 -7.64 3.46 -22.79
C PRO A 39 -6.33 3.30 -21.99
N GLY A 40 -6.45 2.81 -20.75
CA GLY A 40 -5.32 2.62 -19.84
C GLY A 40 -4.78 3.88 -19.18
N TRP A 41 -5.36 5.05 -19.41
CA TRP A 41 -5.03 6.29 -18.72
C TRP A 41 -5.97 6.53 -17.54
N SER A 42 -5.43 7.11 -16.47
CA SER A 42 -6.20 7.43 -15.27
C SER A 42 -5.70 8.75 -14.67
N GLU A 43 -6.58 9.72 -14.57
CA GLU A 43 -6.26 11.09 -14.15
C GLU A 43 -7.27 11.63 -13.15
N GLN A 44 -6.81 12.53 -12.28
CA GLN A 44 -7.66 13.31 -11.37
C GLN A 44 -7.22 14.76 -11.31
N ASN A 45 -8.18 15.67 -11.14
CA ASN A 45 -7.88 17.06 -10.86
C ASN A 45 -7.58 17.23 -9.36
N PRO A 46 -6.38 17.69 -8.96
CA PRO A 46 -6.05 17.90 -7.55
C PRO A 46 -7.00 18.86 -6.80
N ALA A 47 -7.67 19.77 -7.53
CA ALA A 47 -8.67 20.65 -6.92
C ALA A 47 -9.87 19.88 -6.35
N ASP A 48 -10.29 18.79 -7.01
CA ASP A 48 -11.43 17.98 -6.54
C ASP A 48 -11.13 17.34 -5.18
N TRP A 49 -9.89 16.95 -4.93
CA TRP A 49 -9.46 16.43 -3.62
C TRP A 49 -9.56 17.50 -2.54
N TRP A 50 -9.07 18.71 -2.85
CA TRP A 50 -9.12 19.82 -1.89
C TRP A 50 -10.55 20.24 -1.60
N ASP A 51 -11.41 20.32 -2.61
CA ASP A 51 -12.81 20.65 -2.45
C ASP A 51 -13.55 19.61 -1.61
N ALA A 52 -13.23 18.31 -1.79
CA ALA A 52 -13.78 17.23 -0.97
C ALA A 52 -13.33 17.34 0.50
N VAL A 53 -12.06 17.67 0.76
CA VAL A 53 -11.54 17.92 2.11
C VAL A 53 -12.24 19.13 2.74
N CYS A 54 -12.38 20.24 1.99
CA CYS A 54 -13.06 21.45 2.48
C CYS A 54 -14.53 21.24 2.80
N ALA A 55 -15.21 20.39 2.03
CA ALA A 55 -16.62 20.04 2.30
C ALA A 55 -16.75 19.03 3.45
N GLY A 56 -15.81 18.11 3.58
CA GLY A 56 -15.92 17.00 4.51
C GLY A 56 -15.49 17.35 5.94
N ILE A 57 -14.48 18.20 6.15
CA ILE A 57 -14.00 18.53 7.52
C ILE A 57 -15.06 19.26 8.34
N PRO A 58 -15.79 20.28 7.86
CA PRO A 58 -16.88 20.87 8.63
C PRO A 58 -18.00 19.87 8.99
N GLU A 59 -18.30 18.93 8.09
CA GLU A 59 -19.26 17.85 8.39
C GLU A 59 -18.71 16.88 9.43
N LEU A 60 -17.43 16.51 9.34
CA LEU A 60 -16.75 15.65 10.32
C LEU A 60 -16.84 16.24 11.73
N LEU A 61 -16.77 17.57 11.85
CA LEU A 61 -16.79 18.32 13.10
C LEU A 61 -18.21 18.67 13.59
N ASN A 62 -19.25 18.29 12.86
CA ASN A 62 -20.61 18.58 13.28
C ASN A 62 -20.94 17.89 14.62
N GLY A 63 -21.25 18.69 15.64
CA GLY A 63 -21.48 18.22 17.01
C GLY A 63 -20.22 18.08 17.87
N PHE A 64 -19.05 18.46 17.36
CA PHE A 64 -17.78 18.46 18.08
C PHE A 64 -17.21 19.88 18.20
N ASP A 65 -16.45 20.13 19.26
CA ASP A 65 -15.78 21.42 19.47
C ASP A 65 -14.50 21.50 18.61
N ALA A 66 -14.56 22.27 17.52
CA ALA A 66 -13.45 22.46 16.61
C ALA A 66 -12.19 23.05 17.29
N SER A 67 -12.35 23.78 18.42
CA SER A 67 -11.23 24.33 19.19
C SER A 67 -10.39 23.24 19.89
N GLN A 68 -10.92 22.03 20.02
CA GLN A 68 -10.21 20.87 20.56
C GLN A 68 -9.39 20.09 19.53
N VAL A 69 -9.44 20.47 18.26
CA VAL A 69 -8.61 19.86 17.22
C VAL A 69 -7.18 20.38 17.33
N ALA A 70 -6.24 19.49 17.63
CA ALA A 70 -4.84 19.84 17.83
C ALA A 70 -3.99 19.62 16.56
N GLY A 71 -4.31 18.61 15.75
CA GLY A 71 -3.50 18.26 14.60
C GLY A 71 -4.23 17.53 13.48
N ILE A 72 -3.63 17.59 12.29
CA ILE A 72 -4.07 16.92 11.06
C ILE A 72 -2.91 16.10 10.51
N GLY A 73 -3.19 14.86 10.09
CA GLY A 73 -2.24 14.02 9.37
C GLY A 73 -2.90 13.33 8.20
N ALA A 74 -2.24 13.33 7.05
CA ALA A 74 -2.74 12.74 5.83
C ALA A 74 -2.03 11.42 5.49
N GLY A 75 -2.79 10.38 5.18
CA GLY A 75 -2.38 9.26 4.36
C GLY A 75 -2.91 9.46 2.95
N GLY A 76 -2.17 9.11 1.91
CA GLY A 76 -2.66 9.34 0.56
C GLY A 76 -2.19 8.32 -0.47
N GLN A 77 -3.01 8.15 -1.53
CA GLN A 77 -2.63 7.34 -2.68
C GLN A 77 -1.26 7.75 -3.21
N MET A 78 -0.37 6.76 -3.32
CA MET A 78 1.03 6.98 -3.66
C MET A 78 1.25 7.24 -5.16
N HIS A 79 2.44 7.66 -5.51
CA HIS A 79 2.99 7.67 -6.88
C HIS A 79 2.37 8.68 -7.86
N GLY A 80 1.24 9.30 -7.55
CA GLY A 80 0.57 10.27 -8.42
C GLY A 80 1.48 11.47 -8.70
N LEU A 81 1.53 11.93 -9.96
CA LEU A 81 2.33 13.09 -10.33
C LEU A 81 1.47 14.36 -10.33
N VAL A 82 1.65 15.21 -9.33
CA VAL A 82 1.11 16.56 -9.26
C VAL A 82 2.23 17.56 -9.57
N VAL A 83 2.00 18.47 -10.51
CA VAL A 83 2.98 19.48 -10.93
C VAL A 83 2.37 20.87 -10.93
N LEU A 84 3.08 21.82 -10.31
CA LEU A 84 2.67 23.22 -10.24
C LEU A 84 3.65 24.10 -11.00
N ASP A 85 3.13 25.21 -11.56
CA ASP A 85 3.93 26.26 -12.15
C ASP A 85 4.48 27.25 -11.09
N ALA A 86 5.16 28.29 -11.54
CA ALA A 86 5.74 29.31 -10.66
C ALA A 86 4.69 30.18 -9.94
N GLN A 87 3.43 30.14 -10.34
CA GLN A 87 2.28 30.80 -9.72
C GLN A 87 1.43 29.83 -8.88
N ASP A 88 1.96 28.62 -8.59
CA ASP A 88 1.30 27.57 -7.82
C ASP A 88 0.02 27.04 -8.45
N LYS A 89 -0.13 27.18 -9.76
CA LYS A 89 -1.25 26.60 -10.51
C LYS A 89 -0.89 25.18 -10.95
N VAL A 90 -1.86 24.30 -10.83
CA VAL A 90 -1.77 22.93 -11.37
C VAL A 90 -1.64 23.01 -12.90
N ILE A 91 -0.53 22.47 -13.42
CA ILE A 91 -0.21 22.51 -14.87
C ILE A 91 -1.13 21.57 -15.65
N ARG A 92 -1.44 20.41 -15.07
CA ARG A 92 -2.29 19.39 -15.69
C ARG A 92 -2.93 18.51 -14.61
N PRO A 93 -3.98 17.72 -14.94
CA PRO A 93 -4.49 16.70 -14.03
C PRO A 93 -3.39 15.72 -13.58
N CYS A 94 -3.47 15.24 -12.34
CA CYS A 94 -2.55 14.26 -11.79
C CYS A 94 -2.65 12.94 -12.56
N ILE A 95 -1.51 12.40 -13.01
CA ILE A 95 -1.42 11.04 -13.55
C ILE A 95 -1.35 10.09 -12.36
N LEU A 96 -2.36 9.20 -12.24
CA LEU A 96 -2.52 8.34 -11.06
C LEU A 96 -1.60 7.11 -11.09
N TRP A 97 -1.55 6.40 -9.96
CA TRP A 97 -0.74 5.19 -9.76
C TRP A 97 -1.13 4.01 -10.65
N ASN A 98 -2.40 3.93 -11.04
CA ASN A 98 -2.97 2.88 -11.90
C ASN A 98 -2.99 3.25 -13.40
N ASP A 99 -2.26 4.31 -13.78
CA ASP A 99 -2.11 4.75 -15.16
C ASP A 99 -1.01 3.95 -15.88
N GLY A 100 -1.33 3.45 -17.07
CA GLY A 100 -0.44 2.59 -17.86
C GLY A 100 0.30 3.27 -19.02
N ARG A 101 0.16 4.62 -19.20
CA ARG A 101 0.72 5.35 -20.37
C ARG A 101 2.24 5.35 -20.47
N THR A 102 2.94 5.04 -19.39
CA THR A 102 4.40 5.24 -19.27
C THR A 102 5.22 4.00 -19.63
N GLN A 103 4.65 3.03 -20.35
CA GLN A 103 5.32 1.75 -20.64
C GLN A 103 6.68 1.93 -21.33
N LYS A 104 6.79 2.86 -22.31
CA LYS A 104 8.06 3.17 -22.98
C LYS A 104 9.14 3.68 -22.02
N GLN A 105 8.73 4.53 -21.07
CA GLN A 105 9.65 5.08 -20.08
C GLN A 105 10.09 4.02 -19.07
N VAL A 106 9.20 3.11 -18.70
CA VAL A 106 9.55 1.92 -17.89
C VAL A 106 10.57 1.03 -18.60
N GLU A 107 10.36 0.77 -19.90
CA GLU A 107 11.31 0.00 -20.71
C GLU A 107 12.67 0.70 -20.80
N TYR A 108 12.69 2.01 -21.03
CA TYR A 108 13.93 2.82 -21.03
C TYR A 108 14.65 2.71 -19.68
N LEU A 109 13.94 2.92 -18.56
CA LEU A 109 14.53 2.86 -17.24
C LEU A 109 15.05 1.46 -16.91
N ASN A 110 14.26 0.41 -17.12
CA ASN A 110 14.64 -0.94 -16.74
C ASN A 110 15.68 -1.58 -17.68
N ASN A 111 15.68 -1.25 -18.98
CA ASN A 111 16.52 -1.94 -19.98
C ASN A 111 17.71 -1.08 -20.43
N VAL A 112 17.59 0.26 -20.49
CA VAL A 112 18.67 1.15 -20.94
C VAL A 112 19.48 1.67 -19.76
N ILE A 113 18.82 2.26 -18.75
CA ILE A 113 19.49 2.63 -17.48
C ILE A 113 19.88 1.37 -16.72
N GLY A 114 19.01 0.36 -16.71
CA GLY A 114 19.22 -0.95 -16.13
C GLY A 114 18.70 -1.09 -14.72
N LYS A 115 18.03 -2.22 -14.43
CA LYS A 115 17.42 -2.51 -13.11
C LYS A 115 18.43 -2.45 -11.97
N GLU A 116 19.66 -2.90 -12.19
CA GLU A 116 20.73 -2.87 -11.20
C GLU A 116 21.10 -1.43 -10.79
N ASN A 117 21.22 -0.53 -11.77
CA ASN A 117 21.48 0.89 -11.49
C ASN A 117 20.30 1.53 -10.76
N LEU A 118 19.06 1.29 -11.23
CA LEU A 118 17.86 1.81 -10.56
C LEU A 118 17.79 1.34 -9.11
N SER A 119 18.01 0.05 -8.87
CA SER A 119 18.04 -0.53 -7.54
C SER A 119 19.12 0.10 -6.66
N LYS A 120 20.30 0.38 -7.23
CA LYS A 120 21.38 1.09 -6.53
C LYS A 120 21.00 2.54 -6.19
N TYR A 121 20.28 3.22 -7.07
CA TYR A 121 19.92 4.63 -6.90
C TYR A 121 18.71 4.86 -6.00
N THR A 122 17.79 3.87 -5.92
CA THR A 122 16.48 4.05 -5.26
C THR A 122 15.98 2.84 -4.49
N ALA A 123 16.75 1.75 -4.43
CA ALA A 123 16.35 0.45 -3.88
C ALA A 123 15.19 -0.24 -4.63
N ASN A 124 14.76 0.28 -5.77
CA ASN A 124 13.62 -0.22 -6.54
C ASN A 124 13.92 -0.26 -8.04
N ILE A 125 13.05 -0.93 -8.81
CA ILE A 125 13.01 -0.91 -10.28
C ILE A 125 11.81 -0.10 -10.76
N ALA A 126 11.75 0.24 -12.05
CA ALA A 126 10.69 1.07 -12.59
C ALA A 126 9.39 0.27 -12.83
N PHE A 127 8.27 0.87 -12.43
CA PHE A 127 6.90 0.43 -12.72
C PHE A 127 6.10 1.60 -13.30
N ALA A 128 5.11 1.32 -14.15
CA ALA A 128 4.29 2.36 -14.79
C ALA A 128 3.58 3.27 -13.78
N GLY A 129 3.20 2.71 -12.63
CA GLY A 129 2.57 3.45 -11.56
C GLY A 129 3.47 4.48 -10.86
N PHE A 130 4.79 4.36 -10.91
CA PHE A 130 5.72 5.25 -10.19
C PHE A 130 5.83 6.64 -10.81
N THR A 131 6.32 7.62 -10.03
CA THR A 131 6.35 9.02 -10.42
C THR A 131 7.40 9.34 -11.48
N ALA A 132 8.62 8.78 -11.39
CA ALA A 132 9.71 9.05 -12.34
C ALA A 132 9.34 8.72 -13.80
N PRO A 133 8.73 7.57 -14.13
CA PRO A 133 8.25 7.30 -15.50
C PRO A 133 7.27 8.36 -16.01
N LYS A 134 6.43 8.94 -15.15
CA LYS A 134 5.45 9.98 -15.51
C LYS A 134 6.13 11.31 -15.81
N LEU A 135 7.17 11.66 -15.08
CA LEU A 135 8.01 12.83 -15.39
C LEU A 135 8.71 12.69 -16.74
N LEU A 136 9.28 11.52 -17.03
CA LEU A 136 9.87 11.21 -18.32
C LEU A 136 8.83 11.26 -19.44
N TRP A 137 7.64 10.71 -19.22
CA TRP A 137 6.55 10.80 -20.17
C TRP A 137 6.14 12.27 -20.46
N MET A 138 6.01 13.10 -19.41
CA MET A 138 5.73 14.54 -19.59
C MET A 138 6.84 15.24 -20.39
N ARG A 139 8.11 14.95 -20.09
CA ARG A 139 9.23 15.51 -20.84
C ARG A 139 9.17 15.17 -22.33
N ASP A 140 8.85 13.90 -22.64
CA ASP A 140 8.87 13.37 -24.00
C ASP A 140 7.62 13.74 -24.80
N THR A 141 6.45 13.91 -24.14
CA THR A 141 5.13 14.05 -24.79
C THR A 141 4.53 15.43 -24.60
N GLU A 142 4.79 16.10 -23.47
CA GLU A 142 4.28 17.43 -23.13
C GLU A 142 5.44 18.39 -22.77
N PRO A 143 6.43 18.62 -23.66
CA PRO A 143 7.63 19.39 -23.31
C PRO A 143 7.33 20.83 -22.88
N GLU A 144 6.30 21.46 -23.42
CA GLU A 144 5.88 22.81 -23.02
C GLU A 144 5.36 22.84 -21.57
N ASN A 145 4.60 21.82 -21.16
CA ASN A 145 4.14 21.67 -19.78
C ASN A 145 5.30 21.31 -18.85
N PHE A 146 6.20 20.43 -19.28
CA PHE A 146 7.37 20.03 -18.52
C PHE A 146 8.28 21.23 -18.18
N THR A 147 8.48 22.16 -19.11
CA THR A 147 9.30 23.37 -18.88
C THR A 147 8.70 24.33 -17.84
N LYS A 148 7.38 24.32 -17.67
CA LYS A 148 6.67 25.16 -16.68
C LYS A 148 6.77 24.63 -15.25
N ILE A 149 7.20 23.38 -15.04
CA ILE A 149 7.25 22.76 -13.71
C ILE A 149 8.15 23.57 -12.79
N SER A 150 7.56 24.08 -11.70
CA SER A 150 8.24 24.74 -10.60
C SER A 150 8.26 23.88 -9.34
N LYS A 151 7.18 23.11 -9.08
CA LYS A 151 7.06 22.20 -7.95
C LYS A 151 6.52 20.83 -8.40
N ILE A 152 7.12 19.77 -7.87
CA ILE A 152 6.69 18.39 -8.04
C ILE A 152 6.15 17.91 -6.68
N MET A 153 5.00 17.25 -6.68
CA MET A 153 4.31 16.79 -5.47
C MET A 153 3.67 15.43 -5.71
N LEU A 154 3.41 14.72 -4.62
CA LEU A 154 2.49 13.58 -4.56
C LEU A 154 1.07 14.07 -4.20
N PRO A 155 0.02 13.25 -4.36
CA PRO A 155 -1.36 13.65 -4.04
C PRO A 155 -1.54 14.18 -2.61
N LYS A 156 -1.00 13.47 -1.61
CA LYS A 156 -1.01 13.89 -0.20
C LYS A 156 -0.28 15.21 0.02
N ASP A 157 0.86 15.40 -0.66
CA ASP A 157 1.66 16.61 -0.53
C ASP A 157 0.90 17.85 -1.01
N TYR A 158 0.08 17.69 -2.07
CA TYR A 158 -0.80 18.77 -2.52
C TYR A 158 -1.81 19.17 -1.46
N ILE A 159 -2.38 18.22 -0.72
CA ILE A 159 -3.27 18.53 0.41
C ILE A 159 -2.49 19.26 1.51
N ASN A 160 -1.32 18.77 1.91
CA ASN A 160 -0.47 19.45 2.89
C ASN A 160 -0.10 20.87 2.46
N TYR A 161 0.22 21.06 1.17
CA TYR A 161 0.50 22.37 0.58
C TYR A 161 -0.71 23.31 0.66
N LYS A 162 -1.92 22.81 0.39
CA LYS A 162 -3.16 23.58 0.53
C LYS A 162 -3.47 23.94 1.98
N LEU A 163 -3.11 23.08 2.93
CA LEU A 163 -3.30 23.32 4.36
C LEU A 163 -2.31 24.35 4.94
N THR A 164 -1.03 24.27 4.53
CA THR A 164 0.07 24.98 5.21
C THR A 164 0.85 25.96 4.35
N GLY A 165 0.75 25.88 3.02
CA GLY A 165 1.62 26.60 2.09
C GLY A 165 3.05 26.04 2.01
N VAL A 166 3.37 24.94 2.69
CA VAL A 166 4.70 24.35 2.72
C VAL A 166 4.83 23.25 1.66
N HIS A 167 5.81 23.38 0.77
CA HIS A 167 6.17 22.36 -0.22
C HIS A 167 6.99 21.25 0.44
N CYS A 168 6.34 20.21 0.85
CA CYS A 168 6.91 19.11 1.65
C CYS A 168 6.37 17.74 1.20
N THR A 169 7.13 16.71 1.51
CA THR A 169 6.72 15.28 1.47
C THR A 169 7.36 14.54 2.63
N ASP A 170 6.94 13.31 2.87
CA ASP A 170 7.59 12.41 3.81
C ASP A 170 8.39 11.32 3.10
N TYR A 171 9.31 10.69 3.84
CA TYR A 171 10.17 9.64 3.29
C TYR A 171 9.40 8.43 2.77
N SER A 172 8.30 8.02 3.45
CA SER A 172 7.57 6.82 3.07
C SER A 172 6.88 6.96 1.71
N ASP A 173 6.26 8.11 1.44
CA ASP A 173 5.59 8.38 0.17
C ASP A 173 6.62 8.72 -0.93
N ALA A 174 7.66 9.50 -0.60
CA ALA A 174 8.77 9.82 -1.52
C ALA A 174 9.49 8.57 -2.04
N SER A 175 9.61 7.51 -1.23
CA SER A 175 10.19 6.22 -1.63
C SER A 175 9.49 5.63 -2.86
N GLY A 176 8.18 5.83 -3.01
CA GLY A 176 7.40 5.39 -4.15
C GLY A 176 7.54 6.23 -5.42
N MET A 177 8.29 7.32 -5.39
CA MET A 177 8.50 8.17 -6.56
C MET A 177 9.54 7.60 -7.56
N LEU A 178 10.40 6.67 -7.14
CA LEU A 178 11.63 6.27 -7.86
C LEU A 178 12.59 7.44 -8.08
N LEU A 179 12.60 8.40 -7.16
CA LEU A 179 13.43 9.60 -7.15
C LEU A 179 14.19 9.77 -5.83
N LEU A 180 13.84 9.00 -4.80
CA LEU A 180 14.49 8.99 -3.49
C LEU A 180 15.56 7.91 -3.44
N ASP A 181 16.73 8.24 -2.92
CA ASP A 181 17.70 7.27 -2.40
C ASP A 181 17.21 6.84 -1.02
N VAL A 182 16.50 5.69 -0.98
CA VAL A 182 15.86 5.16 0.22
C VAL A 182 16.90 4.87 1.30
N GLN A 183 18.07 4.35 0.92
CA GLN A 183 19.12 4.01 1.88
C GLN A 183 19.65 5.23 2.63
N HIS A 184 19.82 6.35 1.94
CA HIS A 184 20.44 7.57 2.49
C HIS A 184 19.41 8.67 2.82
N LYS A 185 18.11 8.41 2.62
CA LYS A 185 17.01 9.33 2.91
C LYS A 185 17.23 10.72 2.28
N CYS A 186 17.56 10.75 1.00
CA CYS A 186 17.76 11.98 0.24
C CYS A 186 17.31 11.81 -1.22
N TRP A 187 17.13 12.92 -1.94
CA TRP A 187 16.83 12.82 -3.37
C TRP A 187 18.00 12.20 -4.12
N SER A 188 17.72 11.20 -4.97
CA SER A 188 18.73 10.55 -5.82
C SER A 188 19.15 11.50 -6.95
N LYS A 189 20.37 12.00 -6.87
CA LYS A 189 20.92 12.89 -7.89
C LYS A 189 20.89 12.25 -9.26
N GLU A 190 21.25 10.99 -9.37
CA GLU A 190 21.27 10.22 -10.61
C GLU A 190 19.87 10.15 -11.23
N MET A 191 18.85 9.90 -10.42
CA MET A 191 17.47 9.82 -10.93
C MET A 191 16.92 11.20 -11.32
N LEU A 192 17.25 12.24 -10.57
CA LEU A 192 16.88 13.60 -10.93
C LEU A 192 17.53 14.02 -12.27
N ASP A 193 18.81 13.71 -12.46
CA ASP A 193 19.52 13.97 -13.72
C ASP A 193 18.92 13.18 -14.90
N ILE A 194 18.57 11.89 -14.71
CA ILE A 194 17.88 11.06 -15.70
C ILE A 194 16.52 11.65 -16.09
N CYS A 195 15.76 12.13 -15.11
CA CYS A 195 14.44 12.73 -15.34
C CYS A 195 14.55 14.18 -15.89
N GLY A 196 15.71 14.81 -15.83
CA GLY A 196 15.91 16.19 -16.27
C GLY A 196 15.26 17.24 -15.36
N VAL A 197 15.20 16.97 -14.05
CA VAL A 197 14.66 17.88 -13.05
C VAL A 197 15.72 18.22 -12.00
N SER A 198 15.69 19.46 -11.50
CA SER A 198 16.57 19.89 -10.42
C SER A 198 15.94 19.61 -9.04
N GLU A 199 16.79 19.39 -8.04
CA GLU A 199 16.34 19.19 -6.65
C GLU A 199 15.54 20.39 -6.12
N ALA A 200 15.77 21.60 -6.62
CA ALA A 200 15.01 22.79 -6.25
C ALA A 200 13.49 22.69 -6.57
N LYS A 201 13.10 21.78 -7.46
CA LYS A 201 11.70 21.51 -7.79
C LYS A 201 11.07 20.41 -6.91
N MET A 202 11.91 19.73 -6.13
CA MET A 202 11.47 18.64 -5.25
C MET A 202 10.99 19.21 -3.91
N PRO A 203 10.02 18.54 -3.25
CA PRO A 203 9.56 18.94 -1.92
C PRO A 203 10.65 18.71 -0.87
N LYS A 204 10.59 19.49 0.22
CA LYS A 204 11.43 19.23 1.39
C LYS A 204 11.00 17.92 2.05
N LEU A 205 11.96 17.07 2.38
CA LEU A 205 11.76 15.77 3.03
C LEU A 205 11.59 15.93 4.55
N PHE A 206 10.66 15.17 5.12
CA PHE A 206 10.36 15.12 6.55
C PHE A 206 10.14 13.66 6.98
N GLU A 207 10.28 13.39 8.28
CA GLU A 207 9.70 12.19 8.84
C GLU A 207 8.16 12.33 8.91
N SER A 208 7.44 11.23 8.77
CA SER A 208 5.97 11.26 8.62
C SER A 208 5.23 11.94 9.77
N TRP A 209 5.77 11.85 11.00
CA TRP A 209 5.21 12.48 12.21
C TRP A 209 5.72 13.91 12.46
N GLU A 210 6.68 14.42 11.69
CA GLU A 210 7.15 15.80 11.88
C GLU A 210 6.09 16.82 11.47
N ALA A 211 5.91 17.82 12.31
CA ALA A 211 5.04 18.96 11.99
C ALA A 211 5.70 19.80 10.87
N VAL A 212 5.03 19.92 9.74
CA VAL A 212 5.50 20.74 8.60
C VAL A 212 5.05 22.20 8.70
N GLY A 213 4.05 22.47 9.52
CA GLY A 213 3.50 23.81 9.75
C GLY A 213 2.18 23.77 10.50
N THR A 214 1.50 24.90 10.51
CA THR A 214 0.12 25.04 10.98
C THR A 214 -0.79 25.46 9.82
N LEU A 215 -2.08 25.38 10.02
CA LEU A 215 -3.05 25.85 9.02
C LEU A 215 -2.79 27.32 8.68
N THR A 216 -2.84 27.65 7.38
CA THR A 216 -2.92 29.03 6.94
C THR A 216 -4.27 29.63 7.33
N ALA A 217 -4.38 30.96 7.46
CA ALA A 217 -5.63 31.65 7.74
C ALA A 217 -6.74 31.29 6.74
N GLU A 218 -6.38 31.13 5.45
CA GLU A 218 -7.32 30.72 4.40
C GLU A 218 -7.83 29.30 4.62
N ALA A 219 -6.92 28.34 4.90
CA ALA A 219 -7.29 26.94 5.14
C ALA A 219 -8.12 26.82 6.43
N ALA A 220 -7.72 27.47 7.51
CA ALA A 220 -8.44 27.49 8.78
C ALA A 220 -9.88 27.99 8.60
N ALA A 221 -10.07 29.11 7.89
CA ALA A 221 -11.40 29.67 7.62
C ALA A 221 -12.28 28.71 6.79
N LYS A 222 -11.72 28.07 5.74
CA LYS A 222 -12.44 27.09 4.89
C LYS A 222 -12.86 25.84 5.64
N LEU A 223 -12.02 25.39 6.57
CA LEU A 223 -12.23 24.15 7.32
C LEU A 223 -13.01 24.34 8.62
N GLY A 224 -13.23 25.59 9.04
CA GLY A 224 -13.85 25.91 10.33
C GLY A 224 -12.98 25.52 11.53
N LEU A 225 -11.66 25.59 11.39
CA LEU A 225 -10.64 25.20 12.37
C LEU A 225 -9.82 26.41 12.84
N PRO A 226 -9.19 26.34 14.03
CA PRO A 226 -8.22 27.34 14.47
C PRO A 226 -6.94 27.34 13.60
N GLU A 227 -6.31 28.50 13.41
CA GLU A 227 -5.04 28.64 12.68
C GLU A 227 -3.85 27.88 13.33
N GLY A 228 -3.91 27.64 14.65
CA GLY A 228 -2.86 26.94 15.41
C GLY A 228 -2.84 25.42 15.25
N VAL A 229 -3.78 24.82 14.51
CA VAL A 229 -3.81 23.37 14.26
C VAL A 229 -2.58 22.95 13.50
N LYS A 230 -1.79 22.04 14.06
CA LYS A 230 -0.57 21.51 13.42
C LYS A 230 -0.93 20.56 12.29
N VAL A 231 -0.09 20.55 11.25
CA VAL A 231 -0.15 19.57 10.13
C VAL A 231 1.15 18.80 10.14
N CYS A 232 1.09 17.47 10.22
CA CYS A 232 2.28 16.63 10.03
C CYS A 232 2.50 16.28 8.56
N ALA A 233 3.72 15.81 8.24
CA ALA A 233 4.05 15.40 6.87
C ALA A 233 3.12 14.29 6.35
N GLY A 234 2.62 13.45 7.25
CA GLY A 234 1.78 12.31 6.89
C GLY A 234 2.58 11.19 6.22
N ALA A 235 1.92 10.26 5.55
CA ALA A 235 2.58 9.10 4.96
C ALA A 235 1.90 8.65 3.66
N GLY A 236 2.60 7.87 2.82
CA GLY A 236 1.94 7.10 1.78
C GLY A 236 0.87 6.18 2.40
N ASP A 237 -0.21 5.89 1.67
CA ASP A 237 -1.38 5.17 2.18
C ASP A 237 -1.03 3.82 2.82
N ASN A 238 -0.09 3.06 2.22
CA ASN A 238 0.34 1.77 2.75
C ASN A 238 1.08 1.91 4.09
N ALA A 239 1.98 2.91 4.22
CA ALA A 239 2.71 3.16 5.46
C ALA A 239 1.78 3.73 6.55
N ALA A 240 0.85 4.63 6.20
CA ALA A 240 -0.18 5.11 7.12
C ALA A 240 -1.09 3.96 7.60
N ALA A 241 -1.54 3.09 6.69
CA ALA A 241 -2.32 1.90 7.05
C ALA A 241 -1.55 0.96 7.98
N ALA A 242 -0.25 0.77 7.73
CA ALA A 242 0.61 -0.04 8.58
C ALA A 242 0.69 0.52 10.01
N VAL A 243 0.86 1.84 10.17
CA VAL A 243 0.77 2.51 11.48
C VAL A 243 -0.59 2.27 12.12
N GLY A 244 -1.68 2.49 11.37
CA GLY A 244 -3.06 2.29 11.84
C GLY A 244 -3.43 0.84 12.19
N CYS A 245 -2.62 -0.14 11.76
CA CYS A 245 -2.77 -1.55 12.09
C CYS A 245 -1.72 -2.06 13.09
N GLY A 246 -0.80 -1.21 13.57
CA GLY A 246 0.24 -1.57 14.53
C GLY A 246 1.45 -2.27 13.95
N ALA A 247 1.65 -2.23 12.63
CA ALA A 247 2.89 -2.67 12.01
C ALA A 247 3.94 -1.55 12.12
N VAL A 248 4.46 -1.36 13.31
CA VAL A 248 5.43 -0.33 13.73
C VAL A 248 6.53 -1.01 14.53
N GLY A 249 7.78 -0.60 14.30
CA GLY A 249 8.96 -1.22 14.91
C GLY A 249 9.45 -2.45 14.13
N ASN A 250 10.65 -2.90 14.48
CA ASN A 250 11.35 -3.96 13.74
C ASN A 250 10.59 -5.30 13.73
N GLY A 251 10.51 -5.93 12.58
CA GLY A 251 9.96 -7.29 12.42
C GLY A 251 8.45 -7.39 12.57
N LYS A 252 7.72 -6.28 12.61
CA LYS A 252 6.26 -6.29 12.56
C LYS A 252 5.79 -6.46 11.12
N CYS A 253 4.67 -7.14 10.97
CA CYS A 253 4.09 -7.40 9.66
C CYS A 253 2.61 -7.04 9.66
N ASN A 254 2.13 -6.54 8.54
CA ASN A 254 0.71 -6.43 8.23
C ASN A 254 0.42 -7.13 6.91
N ILE A 255 -0.55 -8.02 6.90
CA ILE A 255 -1.06 -8.68 5.70
C ILE A 255 -2.47 -8.15 5.44
N SER A 256 -2.70 -7.61 4.25
CA SER A 256 -4.03 -7.19 3.81
C SER A 256 -4.55 -8.16 2.75
N LEU A 257 -5.71 -8.78 3.02
CA LEU A 257 -6.43 -9.67 2.09
C LEU A 257 -7.62 -8.93 1.48
N GLY A 258 -7.32 -7.97 0.61
CA GLY A 258 -8.28 -7.28 -0.22
C GLY A 258 -8.45 -7.96 -1.59
N THR A 259 -8.91 -7.23 -2.60
CA THR A 259 -8.91 -7.68 -4.01
C THR A 259 -7.53 -8.19 -4.39
N SER A 260 -6.49 -7.38 -4.19
CA SER A 260 -5.08 -7.76 -4.15
C SER A 260 -4.66 -8.10 -2.72
N GLY A 261 -3.49 -8.72 -2.55
CA GLY A 261 -2.88 -8.96 -1.25
C GLY A 261 -1.62 -8.11 -1.09
N THR A 262 -1.47 -7.46 0.07
CA THR A 262 -0.22 -6.79 0.41
C THR A 262 0.40 -7.44 1.64
N VAL A 263 1.72 -7.54 1.61
CA VAL A 263 2.54 -8.01 2.74
C VAL A 263 3.48 -6.87 3.07
N PHE A 264 3.23 -6.17 4.15
CA PHE A 264 4.02 -5.04 4.62
C PHE A 264 4.86 -5.49 5.82
N ILE A 265 6.17 -5.42 5.71
CA ILE A 265 7.11 -5.96 6.68
C ILE A 265 8.07 -4.86 7.12
N THR A 266 8.04 -4.48 8.39
CA THR A 266 8.86 -3.39 8.92
C THR A 266 10.26 -3.88 9.29
N SER A 267 11.26 -3.01 9.12
CA SER A 267 12.65 -3.26 9.47
C SER A 267 13.30 -2.00 10.03
N SER A 268 14.12 -2.15 11.04
CA SER A 268 14.98 -1.07 11.55
C SER A 268 16.23 -0.85 10.70
N THR A 269 16.51 -1.76 9.76
CA THR A 269 17.68 -1.71 8.89
C THR A 269 17.25 -1.69 7.43
N PHE A 270 17.98 -0.93 6.61
CA PHE A 270 17.80 -0.94 5.17
C PHE A 270 18.04 -2.34 4.59
N GLY A 271 17.17 -2.74 3.67
CA GLY A 271 17.29 -4.00 2.94
C GLY A 271 16.64 -3.92 1.56
N VAL A 272 17.25 -4.58 0.59
CA VAL A 272 16.70 -4.75 -0.76
C VAL A 272 17.04 -6.13 -1.25
N ASP A 273 16.07 -6.87 -1.78
CA ASP A 273 16.36 -8.17 -2.36
C ASP A 273 17.00 -8.04 -3.76
N LYS A 274 17.87 -8.98 -4.10
CA LYS A 274 18.68 -8.94 -5.34
C LYS A 274 17.85 -8.90 -6.64
N GLN A 275 16.58 -9.30 -6.58
CA GLN A 275 15.69 -9.36 -7.74
C GLN A 275 14.70 -8.20 -7.76
N ASN A 276 14.67 -7.36 -6.71
CA ASN A 276 13.63 -6.35 -6.48
C ASN A 276 12.21 -6.93 -6.58
N ALA A 277 12.03 -8.14 -6.06
CA ALA A 277 10.74 -8.81 -6.00
C ALA A 277 9.80 -8.16 -4.99
N LEU A 278 10.36 -7.53 -3.94
CA LEU A 278 9.68 -6.69 -2.99
C LEU A 278 10.09 -5.23 -3.19
N HIS A 279 9.17 -4.31 -2.95
CA HIS A 279 9.50 -2.89 -2.83
C HIS A 279 10.27 -2.65 -1.52
N SER A 280 11.30 -1.82 -1.57
CA SER A 280 12.05 -1.37 -0.40
C SER A 280 11.83 0.13 -0.23
N PHE A 281 11.14 0.53 0.83
CA PHE A 281 10.75 1.91 1.10
C PHE A 281 11.09 2.30 2.53
N ASP A 282 11.16 3.60 2.78
CA ASP A 282 11.14 4.15 4.14
C ASP A 282 9.76 3.92 4.79
N HIS A 283 9.74 3.77 6.10
CA HIS A 283 8.51 3.59 6.85
C HIS A 283 8.17 4.83 7.68
N ALA A 284 6.88 5.01 7.94
CA ALA A 284 6.34 6.15 8.69
C ALA A 284 6.74 6.19 10.19
N ASP A 285 7.50 5.23 10.68
CA ASP A 285 8.08 5.20 12.03
C ASP A 285 9.58 5.56 12.08
N GLY A 286 10.15 5.96 10.94
CA GLY A 286 11.57 6.32 10.79
C GLY A 286 12.46 5.15 10.40
N GLY A 287 11.95 3.93 10.36
CA GLY A 287 12.62 2.75 9.83
C GLY A 287 12.41 2.56 8.34
N TYR A 288 12.44 1.30 7.92
CA TYR A 288 12.23 0.86 6.55
C TYR A 288 11.12 -0.19 6.50
N HIS A 289 10.63 -0.49 5.31
CA HIS A 289 9.78 -1.65 5.10
C HIS A 289 10.04 -2.31 3.75
N LEU A 290 9.81 -3.61 3.72
CA LEU A 290 9.69 -4.39 2.51
C LEU A 290 8.21 -4.63 2.24
N MET A 291 7.78 -4.44 0.98
CA MET A 291 6.38 -4.64 0.62
C MET A 291 6.25 -5.55 -0.59
N GLY A 292 5.54 -6.66 -0.40
CA GLY A 292 5.05 -7.51 -1.48
C GLY A 292 3.62 -7.15 -1.85
N CYS A 293 3.30 -7.19 -3.14
CA CYS A 293 1.95 -7.01 -3.65
C CYS A 293 1.61 -8.15 -4.60
N ILE A 294 0.71 -9.04 -4.18
CA ILE A 294 0.12 -10.07 -5.04
C ILE A 294 -1.15 -9.52 -5.69
N LEU A 295 -1.30 -9.70 -7.00
CA LEU A 295 -2.37 -9.04 -7.76
C LEU A 295 -3.76 -9.63 -7.49
N SER A 296 -3.84 -10.90 -7.12
CA SER A 296 -5.10 -11.59 -6.88
C SER A 296 -5.06 -12.32 -5.54
N ALA A 297 -5.75 -11.78 -4.53
CA ALA A 297 -5.86 -12.37 -3.18
C ALA A 297 -7.31 -12.76 -2.85
N ALA A 298 -8.07 -11.94 -2.14
CA ALA A 298 -9.48 -12.24 -1.90
C ALA A 298 -10.31 -12.27 -3.19
N SER A 299 -9.84 -11.60 -4.25
CA SER A 299 -10.45 -11.72 -5.59
C SER A 299 -10.40 -13.14 -6.14
N CYS A 300 -9.36 -13.95 -5.85
CA CYS A 300 -9.34 -15.36 -6.25
C CYS A 300 -10.48 -16.14 -5.58
N ASN A 301 -10.67 -15.96 -4.29
CA ASN A 301 -11.77 -16.62 -3.57
C ASN A 301 -13.14 -16.09 -4.06
N LYS A 302 -13.26 -14.79 -4.31
CA LYS A 302 -14.48 -14.20 -4.87
C LYS A 302 -14.80 -14.78 -6.25
N TRP A 303 -13.83 -14.76 -7.17
CA TRP A 303 -13.96 -15.36 -8.50
C TRP A 303 -14.37 -16.84 -8.41
N TRP A 304 -13.71 -17.61 -7.55
CA TRP A 304 -14.02 -19.02 -7.35
C TRP A 304 -15.47 -19.20 -6.88
N MET A 305 -15.89 -18.46 -5.86
CA MET A 305 -17.22 -18.56 -5.28
C MET A 305 -18.33 -18.03 -6.22
N GLU A 306 -18.17 -16.79 -6.70
CA GLU A 306 -19.26 -16.12 -7.44
C GLU A 306 -19.31 -16.55 -8.90
N ASP A 307 -18.17 -16.59 -9.61
CA ASP A 307 -18.15 -16.83 -11.06
C ASP A 307 -18.08 -18.31 -11.41
N ILE A 308 -17.40 -19.13 -10.62
CA ILE A 308 -17.25 -20.57 -10.90
C ILE A 308 -18.30 -21.40 -10.18
N LEU A 309 -18.47 -21.20 -8.88
CA LEU A 309 -19.42 -21.97 -8.07
C LEU A 309 -20.85 -21.40 -8.06
N ASN A 310 -21.03 -20.16 -8.58
CA ASN A 310 -22.30 -19.44 -8.59
C ASN A 310 -22.97 -19.34 -7.21
N THR A 311 -22.18 -19.02 -6.16
CA THR A 311 -22.66 -18.85 -4.80
C THR A 311 -22.08 -17.60 -4.14
N GLN A 312 -22.87 -17.02 -3.23
CA GLN A 312 -22.41 -15.91 -2.35
C GLN A 312 -22.25 -16.38 -0.90
N ASP A 313 -22.54 -17.65 -0.61
CA ASP A 313 -22.39 -18.21 0.73
C ASP A 313 -21.00 -18.84 0.92
N PHE A 314 -20.03 -17.97 1.14
CA PHE A 314 -18.61 -18.34 1.36
C PHE A 314 -18.45 -19.26 2.56
N GLY A 315 -19.25 -19.06 3.62
CA GLY A 315 -19.19 -19.87 4.85
C GLY A 315 -19.56 -21.31 4.57
N LYS A 316 -20.70 -21.52 3.93
CA LYS A 316 -21.21 -22.85 3.58
C LYS A 316 -20.26 -23.65 2.70
N GLU A 317 -19.60 -23.00 1.74
CA GLU A 317 -18.61 -23.65 0.86
C GLU A 317 -17.34 -24.07 1.61
N GLN A 318 -17.07 -23.46 2.75
CA GLN A 318 -15.92 -23.78 3.59
C GLN A 318 -16.22 -24.84 4.66
N GLU A 319 -17.50 -25.08 5.04
CA GLU A 319 -17.88 -26.06 6.05
C GLU A 319 -17.36 -27.49 5.79
N PRO A 320 -17.31 -28.03 4.54
CA PRO A 320 -16.77 -29.35 4.29
C PRO A 320 -15.25 -29.49 4.44
N ILE A 321 -14.53 -28.37 4.62
CA ILE A 321 -13.08 -28.35 4.84
C ILE A 321 -12.84 -28.56 6.34
N THR A 322 -12.70 -29.80 6.74
CA THR A 322 -12.49 -30.17 8.15
C THR A 322 -11.02 -30.05 8.55
N ALA A 323 -10.74 -30.04 9.85
CA ALA A 323 -9.39 -29.94 10.39
C ALA A 323 -8.44 -31.04 9.88
N GLU A 324 -8.97 -32.25 9.62
CA GLU A 324 -8.18 -33.37 9.09
C GLU A 324 -7.69 -33.14 7.67
N LYS A 325 -8.42 -32.33 6.87
CA LYS A 325 -8.05 -31.96 5.51
C LYS A 325 -6.94 -30.90 5.47
N LEU A 326 -6.73 -30.15 6.53
CA LEU A 326 -5.71 -29.11 6.56
C LEU A 326 -4.30 -29.69 6.41
N GLY A 327 -3.57 -29.19 5.45
CA GLY A 327 -2.24 -29.67 5.10
C GLY A 327 -2.20 -31.07 4.45
N ALA A 328 -3.34 -31.63 4.02
CA ALA A 328 -3.46 -32.94 3.38
C ALA A 328 -4.13 -32.90 1.98
N ASN A 329 -4.44 -31.73 1.47
CA ASN A 329 -5.07 -31.57 0.16
C ASN A 329 -4.12 -31.92 -0.99
N ASP A 330 -4.53 -32.78 -1.93
CA ASP A 330 -3.72 -33.14 -3.10
C ASP A 330 -3.79 -32.11 -4.23
N VAL A 331 -4.76 -31.19 -4.18
CA VAL A 331 -4.95 -30.13 -5.17
C VAL A 331 -4.15 -28.89 -4.78
N TYR A 332 -3.47 -28.32 -5.75
CA TYR A 332 -2.73 -27.05 -5.63
C TYR A 332 -3.33 -26.00 -6.55
N TYR A 333 -3.22 -24.72 -6.15
CA TYR A 333 -3.70 -23.61 -6.93
C TYR A 333 -2.63 -22.50 -7.01
N LEU A 334 -2.39 -21.97 -8.23
CA LEU A 334 -1.62 -20.76 -8.45
C LEU A 334 -2.58 -19.57 -8.63
N PRO A 335 -2.50 -18.51 -7.82
CA PRO A 335 -3.52 -17.45 -7.78
C PRO A 335 -3.34 -16.35 -8.85
N TYR A 336 -2.61 -16.59 -9.94
CA TYR A 336 -2.14 -15.57 -10.88
C TYR A 336 -3.18 -15.21 -11.95
N LEU A 337 -4.43 -14.90 -11.54
CA LEU A 337 -5.54 -14.61 -12.45
C LEU A 337 -5.33 -13.34 -13.29
N MET A 338 -4.52 -12.39 -12.81
CA MET A 338 -4.23 -11.11 -13.47
C MET A 338 -2.72 -10.95 -13.77
N GLY A 339 -2.01 -12.04 -14.01
CA GLY A 339 -0.56 -12.03 -13.91
C GLY A 339 -0.12 -11.94 -12.45
N GLU A 340 1.17 -11.70 -12.20
CA GLU A 340 1.66 -11.51 -10.84
C GLU A 340 2.75 -10.44 -10.76
N ARG A 341 2.69 -9.60 -9.71
CA ARG A 341 3.74 -8.63 -9.39
C ARG A 341 4.77 -9.27 -8.46
N SER A 342 4.50 -9.38 -7.19
CA SER A 342 5.43 -9.97 -6.22
C SER A 342 5.19 -11.48 -6.07
N PRO A 343 6.23 -12.33 -6.13
CA PRO A 343 7.63 -11.96 -6.36
C PRO A 343 8.06 -12.00 -7.83
N HIS A 344 7.18 -12.34 -8.76
CA HIS A 344 7.55 -12.82 -10.10
C HIS A 344 7.73 -11.71 -11.13
N ASN A 345 7.06 -10.56 -10.97
CA ASN A 345 7.02 -9.48 -11.98
C ASN A 345 6.69 -10.01 -13.38
N ASP A 346 5.69 -10.89 -13.47
CA ASP A 346 5.32 -11.60 -14.69
C ASP A 346 3.84 -11.36 -15.05
N PRO A 347 3.54 -10.48 -16.00
CA PRO A 347 2.17 -10.24 -16.45
C PRO A 347 1.61 -11.42 -17.25
N ALA A 348 2.45 -12.32 -17.75
CA ALA A 348 2.02 -13.51 -18.49
C ALA A 348 1.58 -14.66 -17.58
N ALA A 349 1.91 -14.62 -16.28
CA ALA A 349 1.50 -15.66 -15.34
C ALA A 349 -0.03 -15.86 -15.32
N ARG A 350 -0.48 -17.09 -15.17
CA ARG A 350 -1.91 -17.47 -15.19
C ARG A 350 -2.28 -18.33 -13.99
N GLY A 351 -3.54 -18.22 -13.54
CA GLY A 351 -4.12 -19.10 -12.55
C GLY A 351 -4.16 -20.56 -13.03
N SER A 352 -3.86 -21.52 -12.15
CA SER A 352 -3.80 -22.93 -12.51
C SER A 352 -4.17 -23.83 -11.34
N PHE A 353 -5.01 -24.84 -11.59
CA PHE A 353 -5.21 -25.95 -10.68
C PHE A 353 -4.36 -27.15 -11.10
N ILE A 354 -3.66 -27.78 -10.14
CA ILE A 354 -2.75 -28.89 -10.39
C ILE A 354 -3.01 -30.00 -9.37
N GLY A 355 -2.94 -31.27 -9.78
CA GLY A 355 -3.11 -32.42 -8.89
C GLY A 355 -4.53 -32.97 -8.81
N LEU A 356 -5.44 -32.55 -9.69
CA LEU A 356 -6.82 -33.07 -9.72
C LEU A 356 -6.85 -34.58 -10.03
N ARG A 357 -7.72 -35.29 -9.34
CA ARG A 357 -8.05 -36.71 -9.53
C ARG A 357 -9.56 -36.88 -9.69
N MET A 358 -10.00 -38.08 -10.05
CA MET A 358 -11.44 -38.39 -10.20
C MET A 358 -12.26 -38.23 -8.91
N ASP A 359 -11.61 -38.35 -7.76
CA ASP A 359 -12.19 -38.20 -6.42
C ASP A 359 -12.00 -36.83 -5.81
N SER A 360 -11.35 -35.89 -6.53
CA SER A 360 -11.22 -34.49 -6.08
C SER A 360 -12.59 -33.84 -6.00
N THR A 361 -12.87 -33.26 -4.84
CA THR A 361 -14.16 -32.65 -4.53
C THR A 361 -14.13 -31.12 -4.72
N ARG A 362 -15.31 -30.51 -4.76
CA ARG A 362 -15.50 -29.06 -4.74
C ARG A 362 -14.81 -28.42 -3.51
N ALA A 363 -14.87 -29.09 -2.35
CA ALA A 363 -14.21 -28.63 -1.14
C ALA A 363 -12.68 -28.65 -1.24
N ASP A 364 -12.10 -29.65 -1.90
CA ASP A 364 -10.64 -29.72 -2.12
C ASP A 364 -10.17 -28.58 -3.03
N MET A 365 -10.95 -28.22 -4.06
CA MET A 365 -10.64 -27.07 -4.92
C MET A 365 -10.81 -25.74 -4.18
N THR A 366 -11.85 -25.58 -3.36
CA THR A 366 -12.05 -24.41 -2.51
C THR A 366 -10.89 -24.24 -1.54
N GLN A 367 -10.46 -25.31 -0.86
CA GLN A 367 -9.29 -25.30 0.01
C GLN A 367 -8.02 -24.91 -0.76
N ALA A 368 -7.80 -25.46 -1.95
CA ALA A 368 -6.65 -25.14 -2.79
C ALA A 368 -6.57 -23.64 -3.14
N VAL A 369 -7.72 -22.98 -3.39
CA VAL A 369 -7.77 -21.52 -3.65
C VAL A 369 -7.29 -20.73 -2.43
N LEU A 370 -7.78 -21.08 -1.21
CA LEU A 370 -7.38 -20.41 0.02
C LEU A 370 -5.90 -20.65 0.34
N GLU A 371 -5.41 -21.88 0.17
CA GLU A 371 -4.01 -22.26 0.37
C GLU A 371 -3.08 -21.59 -0.65
N GLY A 372 -3.47 -21.54 -1.93
CA GLY A 372 -2.68 -20.96 -3.00
C GLY A 372 -2.37 -19.48 -2.79
N VAL A 373 -3.37 -18.70 -2.35
CA VAL A 373 -3.18 -17.29 -1.97
C VAL A 373 -2.24 -17.19 -0.76
N ALA A 374 -2.40 -18.04 0.24
CA ALA A 374 -1.55 -18.03 1.43
C ALA A 374 -0.09 -18.42 1.10
N PHE A 375 0.13 -19.35 0.15
CA PHE A 375 1.47 -19.68 -0.34
C PHE A 375 2.11 -18.51 -1.11
N ALA A 376 1.36 -17.81 -1.93
CA ALA A 376 1.87 -16.62 -2.63
C ALA A 376 2.28 -15.50 -1.65
N ILE A 377 1.53 -15.31 -0.57
CA ILE A 377 1.91 -14.42 0.53
C ILE A 377 3.18 -14.93 1.22
N LYS A 378 3.31 -16.26 1.45
CA LYS A 378 4.50 -16.85 2.03
C LYS A 378 5.74 -16.59 1.18
N ASP A 379 5.67 -16.62 -0.15
CA ASP A 379 6.80 -16.28 -1.01
C ASP A 379 7.37 -14.88 -0.66
N CYS A 380 6.50 -13.88 -0.47
CA CYS A 380 6.91 -12.54 -0.06
C CYS A 380 7.57 -12.53 1.34
N VAL A 381 7.00 -13.28 2.29
CA VAL A 381 7.54 -13.40 3.65
C VAL A 381 8.92 -14.07 3.66
N GLU A 382 9.11 -15.14 2.88
CA GLU A 382 10.40 -15.85 2.79
C GLU A 382 11.50 -15.00 2.14
N ILE A 383 11.16 -14.14 1.17
CA ILE A 383 12.11 -13.19 0.59
C ILE A 383 12.58 -12.19 1.65
N ALA A 384 11.69 -11.67 2.48
CA ALA A 384 12.08 -10.77 3.57
C ALA A 384 12.91 -11.48 4.64
N ARG A 385 12.55 -12.72 4.99
CA ARG A 385 13.35 -13.55 5.92
C ARG A 385 14.75 -13.81 5.38
N ALA A 386 14.91 -14.03 4.08
CA ALA A 386 16.20 -14.20 3.43
C ALA A 386 17.07 -12.93 3.48
N GLN A 387 16.47 -11.73 3.71
CA GLN A 387 17.17 -10.48 4.00
C GLN A 387 17.53 -10.32 5.50
N GLY A 388 17.28 -11.32 6.33
CA GLY A 388 17.56 -11.29 7.76
C GLY A 388 16.47 -10.61 8.61
N VAL A 389 15.29 -10.34 8.05
CA VAL A 389 14.17 -9.78 8.83
C VAL A 389 13.47 -10.91 9.59
N GLU A 390 13.48 -10.83 10.91
CA GLU A 390 12.74 -11.75 11.78
C GLU A 390 11.29 -11.30 11.88
N ILE A 391 10.36 -12.13 11.42
CA ILE A 391 8.92 -11.86 11.45
C ILE A 391 8.29 -12.78 12.49
N ALA A 392 7.97 -12.23 13.65
CA ALA A 392 7.44 -12.99 14.79
C ALA A 392 5.92 -13.11 14.78
N SER A 393 5.20 -12.15 14.19
CA SER A 393 3.74 -12.11 14.11
C SER A 393 3.29 -11.18 13.00
N SER A 394 2.03 -11.28 12.58
CA SER A 394 1.43 -10.32 11.64
C SER A 394 0.06 -9.87 12.12
N THR A 395 -0.29 -8.61 11.87
CA THR A 395 -1.69 -8.22 11.84
C THR A 395 -2.29 -8.62 10.49
N LEU A 396 -3.59 -8.90 10.48
CA LEU A 396 -4.32 -9.31 9.28
C LEU A 396 -5.56 -8.44 9.13
N CYS A 397 -5.78 -7.90 7.94
CA CYS A 397 -6.93 -7.05 7.62
C CYS A 397 -7.52 -7.37 6.24
N GLY A 398 -8.60 -6.67 5.88
CA GLY A 398 -9.28 -6.85 4.61
C GLY A 398 -10.39 -7.91 4.64
N GLY A 399 -11.10 -8.05 3.50
CA GLY A 399 -12.26 -8.91 3.39
C GLY A 399 -12.00 -10.39 3.67
N GLY A 400 -10.85 -10.89 3.23
CA GLY A 400 -10.43 -12.30 3.44
C GLY A 400 -10.16 -12.62 4.91
N ALA A 401 -9.75 -11.63 5.71
CA ALA A 401 -9.50 -11.81 7.15
C ALA A 401 -10.77 -12.17 7.95
N LYS A 402 -11.95 -11.98 7.38
CA LYS A 402 -13.23 -12.33 8.03
C LYS A 402 -13.45 -13.84 8.13
N SER A 403 -12.85 -14.66 7.26
CA SER A 403 -12.97 -16.14 7.31
C SER A 403 -12.07 -16.72 8.39
N PRO A 404 -12.64 -17.39 9.44
CA PRO A 404 -11.85 -18.07 10.46
C PRO A 404 -10.95 -19.16 9.87
N LEU A 405 -11.49 -19.95 8.94
CA LEU A 405 -10.75 -21.02 8.26
C LEU A 405 -9.54 -20.46 7.48
N TRP A 406 -9.73 -19.35 6.76
CA TRP A 406 -8.62 -18.78 5.99
C TRP A 406 -7.53 -18.22 6.89
N ARG A 407 -7.90 -17.64 8.04
CA ARG A 407 -6.92 -17.22 9.06
C ARG A 407 -6.12 -18.42 9.61
N GLU A 408 -6.79 -19.54 9.90
CA GLU A 408 -6.15 -20.77 10.36
C GLU A 408 -5.18 -21.33 9.32
N ILE A 409 -5.63 -21.47 8.06
CA ILE A 409 -4.79 -21.90 6.94
C ILE A 409 -3.55 -20.99 6.82
N MET A 410 -3.75 -19.69 6.86
CA MET A 410 -2.68 -18.71 6.67
C MET A 410 -1.69 -18.73 7.86
N ALA A 411 -2.17 -18.78 9.10
CA ALA A 411 -1.30 -18.87 10.28
C ALA A 411 -0.40 -20.11 10.21
N ASN A 412 -0.96 -21.24 9.80
CA ASN A 412 -0.23 -22.50 9.67
C ASN A 412 0.74 -22.52 8.47
N ILE A 413 0.38 -21.89 7.34
CA ILE A 413 1.28 -21.78 6.18
C ILE A 413 2.45 -20.85 6.48
N LEU A 414 2.20 -19.71 7.12
CA LEU A 414 3.23 -18.73 7.46
C LEU A 414 4.06 -19.13 8.69
N GLY A 415 3.51 -19.97 9.56
CA GLY A 415 4.12 -20.41 10.81
C GLY A 415 4.24 -19.29 11.85
N ILE A 416 3.33 -18.31 11.83
CA ILE A 416 3.30 -17.16 12.75
C ILE A 416 1.88 -16.87 13.24
N PRO A 417 1.72 -16.30 14.45
CA PRO A 417 0.45 -15.79 14.93
C PRO A 417 -0.10 -14.69 14.04
N LEU A 418 -1.42 -14.71 13.81
CA LEU A 418 -2.14 -13.69 13.06
C LEU A 418 -3.14 -12.96 13.95
N ALA A 419 -2.93 -11.67 14.15
CA ALA A 419 -3.74 -10.83 15.01
C ALA A 419 -4.75 -10.01 14.20
N LEU A 420 -6.03 -9.97 14.62
CA LEU A 420 -7.03 -9.07 14.06
C LEU A 420 -7.09 -7.80 14.90
N PRO A 421 -6.82 -6.61 14.34
CA PRO A 421 -7.07 -5.34 15.01
C PRO A 421 -8.56 -5.14 15.27
N GLN A 422 -8.90 -4.41 16.34
CA GLN A 422 -10.30 -3.99 16.60
C GLN A 422 -10.77 -2.93 15.59
N THR A 423 -9.84 -2.08 15.12
CA THR A 423 -10.10 -0.96 14.23
C THR A 423 -9.46 -1.25 12.87
N GLU A 424 -10.27 -1.23 11.81
CA GLU A 424 -9.83 -1.41 10.42
C GLU A 424 -10.09 -0.12 9.63
N GLN A 425 -9.57 1.03 10.12
CA GLN A 425 -9.74 2.33 9.45
C GLN A 425 -8.51 2.78 8.65
N GLY A 426 -7.52 1.92 8.54
CA GLY A 426 -6.40 2.02 7.62
C GLY A 426 -5.66 3.37 7.66
N PRO A 427 -5.44 3.99 6.48
CA PRO A 427 -4.60 5.19 6.35
C PRO A 427 -5.10 6.38 7.15
N GLY A 428 -6.42 6.59 7.26
CA GLY A 428 -6.99 7.70 8.03
C GLY A 428 -6.66 7.60 9.52
N TYR A 429 -6.75 6.40 10.09
CA TYR A 429 -6.40 6.20 11.49
C TYR A 429 -4.90 6.39 11.73
N GLY A 430 -4.06 5.84 10.86
CA GLY A 430 -2.61 6.05 10.90
C GLY A 430 -2.23 7.53 10.76
N GLY A 431 -2.87 8.27 9.85
CA GLY A 431 -2.69 9.72 9.71
C GLY A 431 -3.01 10.48 10.99
N ALA A 432 -4.14 10.16 11.66
CA ALA A 432 -4.50 10.76 12.95
C ALA A 432 -3.49 10.41 14.06
N MET A 433 -2.96 9.18 14.07
CA MET A 433 -1.91 8.77 15.02
C MET A 433 -0.61 9.54 14.79
N LEU A 434 -0.18 9.75 13.54
CA LEU A 434 0.98 10.57 13.20
C LEU A 434 0.77 12.03 13.64
N ALA A 435 -0.43 12.58 13.47
CA ALA A 435 -0.78 13.92 13.96
C ALA A 435 -0.71 14.02 15.49
N ALA A 436 -1.14 12.99 16.22
CA ALA A 436 -1.05 12.94 17.68
C ALA A 436 0.41 12.96 18.15
N VAL A 437 1.30 12.24 17.46
CA VAL A 437 2.76 12.28 17.72
C VAL A 437 3.34 13.66 17.41
N ALA A 438 2.97 14.28 16.27
CA ALA A 438 3.39 15.63 15.90
C ALA A 438 2.99 16.70 16.92
N CYS A 439 1.87 16.47 17.61
CA CYS A 439 1.38 17.36 18.67
C CYS A 439 2.00 17.09 20.04
N GLY A 440 2.75 15.99 20.19
CA GLY A 440 3.39 15.60 21.45
C GLY A 440 2.48 14.84 22.43
N GLU A 441 1.32 14.32 21.97
CA GLU A 441 0.46 13.44 22.78
C GLU A 441 1.18 12.11 23.08
N TYR A 442 1.99 11.63 22.14
CA TYR A 442 2.87 10.48 22.28
C TYR A 442 4.29 10.87 21.85
N ALA A 443 5.30 10.31 22.51
CA ALA A 443 6.68 10.65 22.23
C ALA A 443 7.19 10.06 20.91
N THR A 444 6.67 8.90 20.51
CA THR A 444 7.06 8.19 19.27
C THR A 444 5.86 7.52 18.60
N VAL A 445 6.00 7.21 17.31
CA VAL A 445 4.99 6.43 16.57
C VAL A 445 4.81 5.04 17.18
N GLN A 446 5.90 4.42 17.68
CA GLN A 446 5.85 3.14 18.35
C GLN A 446 5.01 3.21 19.64
N GLU A 447 5.26 4.20 20.50
CA GLU A 447 4.49 4.40 21.74
C GLU A 447 3.01 4.61 21.43
N CYS A 448 2.71 5.42 20.41
CA CYS A 448 1.35 5.66 19.96
C CYS A 448 0.67 4.35 19.53
N ALA A 449 1.34 3.56 18.69
CA ALA A 449 0.83 2.27 18.23
C ALA A 449 0.61 1.27 19.38
N ASP A 450 1.56 1.14 20.28
CA ASP A 450 1.47 0.23 21.43
C ASP A 450 0.30 0.58 22.37
N LYS A 451 -0.02 1.87 22.52
CA LYS A 451 -1.13 2.32 23.35
C LYS A 451 -2.49 2.23 22.68
N LEU A 452 -2.57 2.57 21.40
CA LEU A 452 -3.84 2.74 20.69
C LEU A 452 -4.33 1.49 19.97
N ILE A 453 -3.43 0.66 19.44
CA ILE A 453 -3.83 -0.51 18.68
C ILE A 453 -4.28 -1.62 19.64
N LYS A 454 -5.56 -1.98 19.51
CA LYS A 454 -6.16 -3.07 20.30
C LYS A 454 -6.39 -4.27 19.40
N ILE A 455 -6.01 -5.44 19.89
CA ILE A 455 -6.21 -6.71 19.19
C ILE A 455 -7.53 -7.34 19.64
N LYS A 456 -8.36 -7.70 18.67
CA LYS A 456 -9.65 -8.37 18.87
C LYS A 456 -9.48 -9.87 19.13
N SER A 457 -8.62 -10.52 18.35
CA SER A 457 -8.34 -11.94 18.46
C SER A 457 -7.00 -12.27 17.80
N VAL A 458 -6.41 -13.40 18.22
CA VAL A 458 -5.19 -13.96 17.62
C VAL A 458 -5.50 -15.38 17.16
N THR A 459 -5.02 -15.74 15.98
CA THR A 459 -5.03 -17.11 15.45
C THR A 459 -3.61 -17.64 15.55
N GLU A 460 -3.39 -18.60 16.44
CA GLU A 460 -2.10 -19.24 16.65
C GLU A 460 -1.85 -20.36 15.62
N PRO A 461 -0.62 -20.55 15.13
CA PRO A 461 -0.27 -21.68 14.28
C PRO A 461 -0.16 -22.97 15.10
N ASP A 462 -0.65 -24.09 14.53
CA ASP A 462 -0.43 -25.43 15.08
C ASP A 462 0.90 -26.00 14.55
N PRO A 463 1.88 -26.36 15.41
CA PRO A 463 3.17 -26.87 14.96
C PRO A 463 3.11 -28.10 14.06
N ALA A 464 2.10 -28.97 14.24
CA ALA A 464 1.92 -30.16 13.40
C ALA A 464 1.44 -29.75 11.98
N LEU A 465 0.52 -28.80 11.89
CA LEU A 465 0.04 -28.27 10.61
C LEU A 465 1.13 -27.43 9.91
N VAL A 466 1.88 -26.63 10.64
CA VAL A 466 3.04 -25.87 10.10
C VAL A 466 4.01 -26.82 9.38
N LYS A 467 4.33 -27.97 10.00
CA LYS A 467 5.21 -28.97 9.39
C LYS A 467 4.62 -29.59 8.11
N LYS A 468 3.31 -29.89 8.11
CA LYS A 468 2.62 -30.40 6.92
C LYS A 468 2.62 -29.37 5.79
N TYR A 469 2.29 -28.11 6.10
CA TYR A 469 2.25 -27.02 5.10
C TYR A 469 3.65 -26.66 4.58
N ALA A 470 4.69 -26.78 5.39
CA ALA A 470 6.06 -26.55 4.93
C ALA A 470 6.44 -27.50 3.77
N ALA A 471 6.13 -28.82 3.91
CA ALA A 471 6.38 -29.79 2.85
C ALA A 471 5.55 -29.51 1.57
N ARG A 472 4.32 -29.03 1.74
CA ARG A 472 3.45 -28.65 0.61
C ARG A 472 3.94 -27.39 -0.09
N TYR A 473 4.42 -26.40 0.68
CA TYR A 473 4.99 -25.18 0.14
C TYR A 473 6.23 -25.45 -0.73
N GLU A 474 7.11 -26.34 -0.32
CA GLU A 474 8.28 -26.74 -1.10
C GLU A 474 7.92 -27.31 -2.50
N LEU A 475 6.77 -28.00 -2.59
CA LEU A 475 6.26 -28.47 -3.88
C LEU A 475 5.57 -27.32 -4.64
N TRP A 476 4.71 -26.55 -3.98
CA TRP A 476 3.97 -25.42 -4.58
C TRP A 476 4.91 -24.40 -5.18
N HIS A 477 5.98 -24.06 -4.48
CA HIS A 477 6.99 -23.08 -4.94
C HIS A 477 7.69 -23.49 -6.26
N LYS A 478 7.71 -24.78 -6.61
CA LYS A 478 8.26 -25.30 -7.87
C LYS A 478 7.29 -25.16 -9.04
N LEU A 479 6.01 -24.94 -8.80
CA LEU A 479 4.99 -24.96 -9.86
C LEU A 479 5.14 -23.77 -10.81
N TYR A 480 5.28 -22.55 -10.29
CA TYR A 480 5.44 -21.36 -11.13
C TYR A 480 6.65 -21.45 -12.06
N PRO A 481 7.89 -21.70 -11.60
CA PRO A 481 9.03 -21.79 -12.51
C PRO A 481 8.90 -22.92 -13.54
N THR A 482 8.17 -24.00 -13.20
CA THR A 482 7.90 -25.10 -14.13
C THR A 482 6.89 -24.69 -15.21
N LEU A 483 5.87 -23.91 -14.89
CA LEU A 483 4.83 -23.49 -15.82
C LEU A 483 5.15 -22.19 -16.58
N LYS A 484 6.08 -21.39 -16.10
CA LYS A 484 6.45 -20.09 -16.66
C LYS A 484 6.71 -20.12 -18.18
N PRO A 485 7.44 -21.10 -18.75
CA PRO A 485 7.66 -21.17 -20.20
C PRO A 485 6.33 -21.30 -20.97
N LEU A 486 5.37 -22.06 -20.44
CA LEU A 486 4.05 -22.25 -21.07
C LEU A 486 3.21 -20.98 -21.04
N TYR A 487 3.31 -20.16 -20.01
CA TYR A 487 2.59 -18.88 -19.94
C TYR A 487 3.04 -17.92 -21.05
N ALA A 488 4.34 -17.85 -21.31
CA ALA A 488 4.87 -17.05 -22.41
C ALA A 488 4.40 -17.55 -23.79
N GLU A 489 4.33 -18.88 -23.99
CA GLU A 489 3.78 -19.47 -25.22
C GLU A 489 2.28 -19.17 -25.37
N MET A 490 1.50 -19.25 -24.29
CA MET A 490 0.06 -18.89 -24.29
C MET A 490 -0.16 -17.43 -24.67
N GLU A 491 0.68 -16.52 -24.17
CA GLU A 491 0.59 -15.08 -24.49
C GLU A 491 0.90 -14.82 -25.97
N ALA A 492 1.87 -15.53 -26.53
CA ALA A 492 2.25 -15.41 -27.94
C ALA A 492 1.18 -15.91 -28.92
N LEU A 493 0.15 -16.65 -28.44
CA LEU A 493 -0.99 -17.12 -29.23
C LEU A 493 -2.19 -16.16 -29.21
N GLN A 494 -2.18 -15.12 -28.41
CA GLN A 494 -3.23 -14.09 -28.30
C GLN A 494 -2.94 -12.90 -29.23
#